data_3281fa09b407de16c40d9c807bcb15f4
#
_entry.id   3281fa09b407de16c40d9c807bcb15f4
#
_cell.length_a   1.000
_cell.length_b   1.000
_cell.length_c   1.000
_cell.angle_alpha   90.00
_cell.angle_beta   90.00
_cell.angle_gamma   90.00
#
_symmetry.space_group_name_H-M   'P 1'
#
loop_
_entity.id
_entity.type
_entity.pdbx_description
1 polymer ?
#
loop_
_entity_poly.entity_id
_entity_poly.type
_entity_poly.pdbx_seq_one_letter_code
_entity_poly.pdbx_strand_id
1 'polypeptide(L)'
;MRFSLSFIPKENKFFFMLHQSATNIQDVARRLLDLMTDFDNNVEGKVREIKEKEEFGDMIIHDITRALHRTFVTPIDREDILMLAAR
;
A
#
# COMPACT_ATOMS: atom_id res chain seq x y z
N MET A 1 4.39 -20.17 12.25
CA MET A 1 4.65 -18.91 11.88
C MET A 1 4.42 -17.78 12.80
N ARG A 2 3.79 -18.06 13.88
CA ARG A 2 3.65 -17.05 14.84
C ARG A 2 4.94 -16.52 15.36
N PHE A 3 5.90 -17.39 15.57
CA PHE A 3 7.19 -16.97 16.06
C PHE A 3 7.89 -16.09 15.05
N SER A 4 7.60 -16.34 13.79
CA SER A 4 8.16 -15.54 12.74
C SER A 4 7.70 -14.10 12.85
N LEU A 5 6.43 -13.89 13.11
CA LEU A 5 5.88 -12.56 13.28
C LEU A 5 6.46 -11.88 14.50
N SER A 6 6.73 -12.66 15.54
CA SER A 6 7.33 -12.12 16.74
C SER A 6 8.71 -11.58 16.45
N PHE A 7 9.46 -12.33 15.68
CA PHE A 7 10.80 -11.94 15.35
C PHE A 7 10.85 -10.70 14.48
N ILE A 8 9.85 -10.54 13.62
CA ILE A 8 9.87 -9.46 12.66
C ILE A 8 8.58 -8.66 12.75
N PRO A 9 8.47 -7.82 13.77
CA PRO A 9 7.27 -6.97 13.90
C PRO A 9 7.07 -6.07 12.71
N LYS A 10 8.17 -5.65 12.10
CA LYS A 10 8.07 -4.80 10.92
C LYS A 10 7.41 -5.52 9.77
N GLU A 11 7.72 -6.78 9.62
CA GLU A 11 7.13 -7.56 8.56
C GLU A 11 5.64 -7.70 8.75
N ASN A 12 5.23 -7.91 10.01
CA ASN A 12 3.82 -7.99 10.32
C ASN A 12 3.10 -6.71 9.96
N LYS A 13 3.71 -5.60 10.31
CA LYS A 13 3.15 -4.30 10.00
C LYS A 13 3.11 -4.08 8.50
N PHE A 14 4.12 -4.56 7.80
CA PHE A 14 4.21 -4.42 6.36
C PHE A 14 3.05 -5.14 5.68
N PHE A 15 2.77 -6.36 6.10
CA PHE A 15 1.66 -7.10 5.53
C PHE A 15 0.32 -6.45 5.84
N PHE A 16 0.21 -5.84 7.01
CA PHE A 16 -0.98 -5.12 7.36
C PHE A 16 -1.20 -3.95 6.40
N MET A 17 -0.14 -3.24 6.08
CA MET A 17 -0.22 -2.13 5.15
C MET A 17 -0.59 -2.60 3.75
N LEU A 18 -0.05 -3.74 3.33
CA LEU A 18 -0.41 -4.30 2.04
C LEU A 18 -1.88 -4.64 2.00
N HIS A 19 -2.38 -5.21 3.08
CA HIS A 19 -3.79 -5.55 3.17
C HIS A 19 -4.66 -4.30 3.09
N GLN A 20 -4.25 -3.26 3.76
CA GLN A 20 -4.98 -2.00 3.71
C GLN A 20 -4.99 -1.45 2.30
N SER A 21 -3.86 -1.51 1.62
CA SER A 21 -3.76 -1.01 0.26
C SER A 21 -4.69 -1.78 -0.67
N ALA A 22 -4.68 -3.09 -0.56
CA ALA A 22 -5.53 -3.93 -1.41
C ALA A 22 -7.00 -3.63 -1.15
N THR A 23 -7.37 -3.50 0.12
CA THR A 23 -8.75 -3.22 0.47
C THR A 23 -9.17 -1.86 -0.08
N ASN A 24 -8.27 -0.89 0.00
CA ASN A 24 -8.57 0.44 -0.50
C ASN A 24 -8.76 0.42 -2.02
N ILE A 25 -7.94 -0.34 -2.72
CA ILE A 25 -8.07 -0.46 -4.16
C ILE A 25 -9.40 -1.07 -4.54
N GLN A 26 -9.83 -2.08 -3.80
CA GLN A 26 -11.12 -2.69 -4.04
C GLN A 26 -12.24 -1.68 -3.84
N ASP A 27 -12.12 -0.88 -2.80
CA ASP A 27 -13.13 0.11 -2.50
C ASP A 27 -13.20 1.18 -3.59
N VAL A 28 -12.04 1.61 -4.06
CA VAL A 28 -11.99 2.59 -5.14
C VAL A 28 -12.63 2.02 -6.40
N ALA A 29 -12.32 0.78 -6.73
CA ALA A 29 -12.88 0.15 -7.92
C ALA A 29 -14.40 0.06 -7.82
N ARG A 30 -14.90 -0.28 -6.65
CA ARG A 30 -16.34 -0.39 -6.47
C ARG A 30 -17.00 0.96 -6.61
N ARG A 31 -16.40 1.99 -6.05
CA ARG A 31 -16.96 3.33 -6.14
C ARG A 31 -16.91 3.86 -7.56
N LEU A 32 -15.85 3.48 -8.29
CA LEU A 32 -15.74 3.89 -9.68
C LEU A 32 -16.83 3.22 -10.51
N LEU A 33 -17.08 1.95 -10.26
CA LEU A 33 -18.13 1.23 -10.95
C LEU A 33 -19.49 1.87 -10.65
N ASP A 34 -19.71 2.22 -9.40
CA ASP A 34 -20.95 2.86 -9.00
C ASP A 34 -21.11 4.21 -9.71
N LEU A 35 -20.02 4.95 -9.82
CA LEU A 35 -20.06 6.24 -10.49
C LEU A 35 -20.47 6.05 -11.95
N MET A 36 -19.94 5.04 -12.60
CA MET A 36 -20.21 4.83 -14.02
C MET A 36 -21.59 4.26 -14.30
N THR A 37 -22.11 3.48 -13.36
CA THR A 37 -23.45 2.93 -13.55
C THR A 37 -24.54 3.89 -13.14
N ASP A 38 -24.24 4.84 -12.27
CA ASP A 38 -25.22 5.80 -11.81
C ASP A 38 -24.63 7.18 -11.91
N PHE A 39 -24.27 7.55 -13.12
CA PHE A 39 -23.50 8.75 -13.35
C PHE A 39 -24.28 10.03 -13.07
N ASP A 40 -25.57 10.01 -13.26
CA ASP A 40 -26.38 11.20 -13.12
C ASP A 40 -26.68 11.59 -11.68
N ASN A 41 -26.27 10.76 -10.73
CA ASN A 41 -26.66 10.98 -9.35
C ASN A 41 -25.43 11.36 -8.50
N ASN A 42 -25.40 12.62 -8.08
CA ASN A 42 -24.36 13.09 -7.16
C ASN A 42 -22.95 12.81 -7.67
N VAL A 43 -22.68 13.17 -8.90
CA VAL A 43 -21.40 12.92 -9.53
C VAL A 43 -20.26 13.58 -8.75
N GLU A 44 -20.46 14.82 -8.37
CA GLU A 44 -19.41 15.56 -7.69
C GLU A 44 -19.03 14.93 -6.35
N GLY A 45 -20.05 14.49 -5.60
CA GLY A 45 -19.78 13.84 -4.33
C GLY A 45 -19.06 12.53 -4.51
N LYS A 46 -19.48 11.76 -5.50
CA LYS A 46 -18.85 10.48 -5.78
C LYS A 46 -17.40 10.63 -6.20
N VAL A 47 -17.14 11.61 -7.05
CA VAL A 47 -15.78 11.87 -7.49
C VAL A 47 -14.91 12.30 -6.32
N ARG A 48 -15.46 13.14 -5.45
CA ARG A 48 -14.70 13.59 -4.28
C ARG A 48 -14.32 12.42 -3.39
N GLU A 49 -15.26 11.52 -3.17
CA GLU A 49 -14.98 10.35 -2.34
C GLU A 49 -13.91 9.48 -2.94
N ILE A 50 -13.97 9.28 -4.26
CA ILE A 50 -12.96 8.48 -4.93
C ILE A 50 -11.60 9.15 -4.81
N LYS A 51 -11.56 10.45 -4.94
CA LYS A 51 -10.31 11.18 -4.83
C LYS A 51 -9.72 11.06 -3.43
N GLU A 52 -10.56 11.14 -2.43
CA GLU A 52 -10.09 10.97 -1.05
C GLU A 52 -9.51 9.60 -0.83
N LYS A 53 -10.16 8.59 -1.39
CA LYS A 53 -9.66 7.22 -1.28
C LYS A 53 -8.35 7.07 -2.02
N GLU A 54 -8.22 7.72 -3.15
CA GLU A 54 -6.99 7.68 -3.92
C GLU A 54 -5.84 8.30 -3.14
N GLU A 55 -6.09 9.42 -2.49
CA GLU A 55 -5.07 10.08 -1.70
C GLU A 55 -4.66 9.22 -0.51
N PHE A 56 -5.64 8.57 0.10
CA PHE A 56 -5.35 7.68 1.20
C PHE A 56 -4.51 6.51 0.73
N GLY A 57 -4.83 5.97 -0.45
CA GLY A 57 -4.05 4.89 -1.03
C GLY A 57 -2.62 5.30 -1.32
N ASP A 58 -2.45 6.53 -1.81
CA ASP A 58 -1.11 7.03 -2.09
C ASP A 58 -0.28 7.12 -0.82
N MET A 59 -0.90 7.51 0.27
CA MET A 59 -0.22 7.55 1.55
C MET A 59 0.24 6.16 1.98
N ILE A 60 -0.63 5.19 1.82
CA ILE A 60 -0.29 3.82 2.20
C ILE A 60 0.87 3.31 1.35
N ILE A 61 0.80 3.57 0.05
CA ILE A 61 1.87 3.14 -0.86
C ILE A 61 3.19 3.79 -0.47
N HIS A 62 3.12 5.06 -0.10
CA HIS A 62 4.32 5.77 0.33
C HIS A 62 4.91 5.14 1.58
N ASP A 63 4.06 4.79 2.53
CA ASP A 63 4.51 4.15 3.75
C ASP A 63 5.09 2.77 3.49
N ILE A 64 4.47 2.03 2.57
CA ILE A 64 4.97 0.72 2.20
C ILE A 64 6.35 0.84 1.56
N THR A 65 6.50 1.80 0.68
CA THR A 65 7.77 2.02 0.00
C THR A 65 8.85 2.37 1.02
N ARG A 66 8.50 3.20 1.98
CA ARG A 66 9.45 3.58 3.00
C ARG A 66 9.83 2.39 3.87
N ALA A 67 8.85 1.57 4.19
CA ALA A 67 9.12 0.37 4.99
C ALA A 67 10.01 -0.60 4.24
N LEU A 68 9.76 -0.76 2.94
CA LEU A 68 10.60 -1.61 2.11
C LEU A 68 12.03 -1.12 2.08
N HIS A 69 12.17 0.16 1.87
CA HIS A 69 13.50 0.76 1.81
C HIS A 69 14.25 0.52 3.10
N ARG A 70 13.58 0.74 4.22
CA ARG A 70 14.19 0.56 5.52
C ARG A 70 14.55 -0.90 5.78
N THR A 71 13.66 -1.79 5.37
CA THR A 71 13.86 -3.20 5.58
C THR A 71 15.06 -3.74 4.80
N PHE A 72 15.17 -3.34 3.56
CA PHE A 72 16.23 -3.87 2.71
C PHE A 72 17.56 -3.16 2.90
N VAL A 73 17.52 -1.90 3.24
CA VAL A 73 18.78 -1.16 3.36
C VAL A 73 19.39 -1.31 4.74
N THR A 74 18.56 -1.22 5.76
CA THR A 74 19.06 -1.22 7.11
C THR A 74 19.52 -2.57 7.63
N PRO A 75 18.68 -3.62 7.54
CA PRO A 75 19.09 -4.92 8.06
C PRO A 75 20.10 -5.59 7.18
N ILE A 76 19.99 -5.40 5.87
CA ILE A 76 20.90 -6.03 4.94
C ILE A 76 22.09 -5.14 4.73
N ASP A 77 23.25 -5.74 4.86
CA ASP A 77 24.47 -5.01 4.68
C ASP A 77 24.52 -4.35 3.32
N ARG A 78 24.98 -3.13 3.31
CA ARG A 78 25.09 -2.40 2.08
C ARG A 78 25.98 -3.10 1.08
N GLU A 79 26.99 -3.76 1.57
CA GLU A 79 27.89 -4.49 0.71
C GLU A 79 27.19 -5.61 -0.03
N ASP A 80 26.28 -6.27 0.65
CA ASP A 80 25.55 -7.36 0.02
C ASP A 80 24.71 -6.84 -1.15
N ILE A 81 24.11 -5.69 -0.97
CA ILE A 81 23.30 -5.10 -2.03
C ILE A 81 24.19 -4.71 -3.21
N LEU A 82 25.34 -4.17 -2.92
CA LEU A 82 26.27 -3.78 -3.98
C LEU A 82 26.76 -5.00 -4.74
N MET A 83 27.01 -6.07 -4.03
CA MET A 83 27.47 -7.29 -4.69
C MET A 83 26.41 -7.84 -5.62
N LEU A 84 25.16 -7.80 -5.19
CA LEU A 84 24.07 -8.24 -6.03
C LEU A 84 23.97 -7.38 -7.29
N ALA A 85 24.13 -6.10 -7.11
CA ALA A 85 24.03 -5.19 -8.24
C ALA A 85 25.19 -5.37 -9.21
N ALA A 86 26.33 -5.78 -8.70
CA ALA A 86 27.51 -5.96 -9.55
C ALA A 86 27.43 -7.22 -10.37
N ARG A 87 26.59 -8.14 -10.03
CA ARG A 87 26.46 -9.36 -10.77
C ARG A 87 25.53 -9.21 -11.93
#